data_89b6f2b175d4779dfc0ae5ab3a8b369e
#
_entry.id   89b6f2b175d4779dfc0ae5ab3a8b369e
#
_cell.length_a   1.000
_cell.length_b   1.000
_cell.length_c   1.000
_cell.angle_alpha   90.00
_cell.angle_beta   90.00
_cell.angle_gamma   90.00
#
_symmetry.space_group_name_H-M   'P 1'
#
loop_
_entity.id
_entity.type
_entity.pdbx_description
1 polymer ?
#
loop_
_entity_poly.entity_id
_entity_poly.type
_entity_poly.pdbx_seq_one_letter_code
_entity_poly.pdbx_strand_id
1 'polypeptide(L)'
;MPYPTNHRHLTRQKILRSARRLFNRLGFDAVSIDDVMADADLTRGSFYSYFESKGDLYAESVTHILNEKQLLSSDGVSVNPSAIDNAAQFIRDYLSVEHFEDIDETCPLIALPTDFLRNEQRVRQAFETVLQVMIDVFEQALHRGPAARNRAHAIAALCVGGMVLARSIEDRTLADELRAATMNVALSLGQWERPTFSQSAEPASTAFGREEYCDLLQAP
;
A
#
# COMPACT_ATOMS: atom_id res chain seq x y z
N MET A 1 -27.60 30.56 7.87
CA MET A 1 -28.08 29.17 7.74
C MET A 1 -26.92 28.23 8.00
N PRO A 2 -27.04 27.25 8.88
CA PRO A 2 -25.99 26.27 9.05
C PRO A 2 -25.89 25.46 7.75
N TYR A 3 -24.69 25.38 7.18
CA TYR A 3 -24.40 24.50 6.05
C TYR A 3 -24.79 23.06 6.44
N PRO A 4 -25.44 22.29 5.56
CA PRO A 4 -25.79 20.90 5.85
C PRO A 4 -24.52 20.13 6.23
N THR A 5 -24.58 19.30 7.24
CA THR A 5 -23.47 18.47 7.75
C THR A 5 -22.80 17.66 6.64
N ASN A 6 -23.58 17.28 5.63
CA ASN A 6 -23.14 16.58 4.43
C ASN A 6 -22.17 17.42 3.56
N HIS A 7 -22.40 18.72 3.41
CA HIS A 7 -21.53 19.59 2.60
C HIS A 7 -20.13 19.73 3.21
N ARG A 8 -20.05 19.87 4.54
CA ARG A 8 -18.74 19.95 5.24
C ARG A 8 -17.93 18.67 5.06
N HIS A 9 -18.59 17.51 5.15
CA HIS A 9 -17.96 16.21 4.95
C HIS A 9 -17.42 16.05 3.52
N LEU A 10 -18.25 16.35 2.50
CA LEU A 10 -17.85 16.29 1.10
C LEU A 10 -16.69 17.24 0.77
N THR A 11 -16.71 18.45 1.31
CA THR A 11 -15.61 19.41 1.14
C THR A 11 -14.33 18.88 1.77
N ARG A 12 -14.40 18.30 2.96
CA ARG A 12 -13.25 17.72 3.62
C ARG A 12 -12.64 16.55 2.82
N GLN A 13 -13.47 15.67 2.27
CA GLN A 13 -13.02 14.58 1.40
C GLN A 13 -12.34 15.12 0.13
N LYS A 14 -12.87 16.20 -0.47
CA LYS A 14 -12.26 16.84 -1.63
C LYS A 14 -10.85 17.34 -1.32
N ILE A 15 -10.65 17.98 -0.16
CA ILE A 15 -9.33 18.43 0.28
C ILE A 15 -8.39 17.25 0.49
N LEU A 16 -8.84 16.17 1.15
CA LEU A 16 -8.02 14.98 1.39
C LEU A 16 -7.56 14.30 0.10
N ARG A 17 -8.43 14.20 -0.91
CA ARG A 17 -8.07 13.65 -2.21
C ARG A 17 -7.06 14.52 -2.95
N SER A 18 -7.28 15.83 -2.98
CA SER A 18 -6.32 16.79 -3.56
C SER A 18 -4.97 16.70 -2.88
N ALA A 19 -4.96 16.67 -1.54
CA ALA A 19 -3.75 16.52 -0.75
C ALA A 19 -3.00 15.23 -1.08
N ARG A 20 -3.69 14.08 -1.09
CA ARG A 20 -3.07 12.78 -1.41
C ARG A 20 -2.43 12.80 -2.79
N ARG A 21 -3.15 13.24 -3.82
CA ARG A 21 -2.65 13.32 -5.20
C ARG A 21 -1.40 14.19 -5.29
N LEU A 22 -1.42 15.38 -4.70
CA LEU A 22 -0.30 16.30 -4.75
C LEU A 22 0.91 15.77 -3.95
N PHE A 23 0.69 15.25 -2.75
CA PHE A 23 1.76 14.64 -1.95
C PHE A 23 2.38 13.42 -2.65
N ASN A 24 1.57 12.55 -3.26
CA ASN A 24 2.06 11.40 -4.00
C ASN A 24 2.96 11.80 -5.18
N ARG A 25 2.63 12.89 -5.87
CA ARG A 25 3.39 13.37 -7.03
C ARG A 25 4.64 14.15 -6.67
N LEU A 26 4.57 15.02 -5.68
CA LEU A 26 5.55 16.07 -5.45
C LEU A 26 6.31 15.91 -4.12
N GLY A 27 5.84 15.05 -3.23
CA GLY A 27 6.37 14.92 -1.88
C GLY A 27 5.81 15.96 -0.90
N PHE A 28 6.00 15.70 0.40
CA PHE A 28 5.47 16.56 1.44
C PHE A 28 6.03 17.98 1.39
N ASP A 29 7.34 18.12 1.23
CA ASP A 29 7.99 19.43 1.35
C ASP A 29 7.62 20.39 0.20
N ALA A 30 7.48 19.87 -1.02
CA ALA A 30 7.22 20.68 -2.21
C ALA A 30 5.75 21.18 -2.31
N VAL A 31 4.80 20.55 -1.62
CA VAL A 31 3.38 20.92 -1.67
C VAL A 31 3.05 21.95 -0.59
N SER A 32 2.42 23.05 -0.95
CA SER A 32 1.90 24.05 0.00
C SER A 32 0.41 23.84 0.32
N ILE A 33 -0.08 24.45 1.40
CA ILE A 33 -1.52 24.50 1.70
C ILE A 33 -2.27 25.20 0.57
N ASP A 34 -1.67 26.22 -0.04
CA ASP A 34 -2.28 26.96 -1.15
C ASP A 34 -2.47 26.08 -2.38
N ASP A 35 -1.49 25.23 -2.71
CA ASP A 35 -1.59 24.29 -3.83
C ASP A 35 -2.74 23.31 -3.62
N VAL A 36 -2.86 22.73 -2.42
CA VAL A 36 -3.93 21.79 -2.10
C VAL A 36 -5.30 22.45 -2.18
N MET A 37 -5.43 23.67 -1.61
CA MET A 37 -6.71 24.36 -1.60
C MET A 37 -7.10 24.84 -2.99
N ALA A 38 -6.15 25.29 -3.81
CA ALA A 38 -6.39 25.66 -5.20
C ALA A 38 -6.83 24.44 -6.04
N ASP A 39 -6.15 23.31 -5.91
CA ASP A 39 -6.51 22.05 -6.58
C ASP A 39 -7.90 21.54 -6.15
N ALA A 40 -8.30 21.82 -4.91
CA ALA A 40 -9.64 21.53 -4.41
C ALA A 40 -10.69 22.59 -4.79
N ASP A 41 -10.40 23.62 -5.61
CA ASP A 41 -11.24 24.79 -5.92
C ASP A 41 -11.75 25.51 -4.66
N LEU A 42 -10.89 25.67 -3.66
CA LEU A 42 -11.21 26.31 -2.40
C LEU A 42 -10.23 27.44 -2.08
N THR A 43 -10.62 28.35 -1.20
CA THR A 43 -9.73 29.41 -0.74
C THR A 43 -8.87 28.96 0.43
N ARG A 44 -7.63 29.46 0.52
CA ARG A 44 -6.73 29.22 1.67
C ARG A 44 -7.40 29.48 3.02
N GLY A 45 -8.22 30.54 3.10
CA GLY A 45 -8.88 30.92 4.36
C GLY A 45 -9.81 29.84 4.92
N SER A 46 -10.35 28.96 4.08
CA SER A 46 -11.21 27.87 4.53
C SER A 46 -10.45 26.67 5.08
N PHE A 47 -9.13 26.54 4.85
CA PHE A 47 -8.30 25.43 5.28
C PHE A 47 -8.41 25.16 6.79
N TYR A 48 -8.22 26.19 7.59
CA TYR A 48 -8.20 26.07 9.07
C TYR A 48 -9.56 25.73 9.68
N SER A 49 -10.64 25.71 8.88
CA SER A 49 -11.93 25.16 9.29
C SER A 49 -11.97 23.63 9.26
N TYR A 50 -10.99 22.98 8.60
CA TYR A 50 -10.95 21.54 8.39
C TYR A 50 -9.72 20.85 9.01
N PHE A 51 -8.55 21.52 9.02
CA PHE A 51 -7.27 20.98 9.45
C PHE A 51 -6.48 22.01 10.23
N GLU A 52 -5.70 21.55 11.22
CA GLU A 52 -4.90 22.41 12.08
C GLU A 52 -3.57 22.82 11.43
N SER A 53 -2.98 21.92 10.64
CA SER A 53 -1.70 22.11 10.00
C SER A 53 -1.58 21.30 8.69
N LYS A 54 -0.54 21.57 7.91
CA LYS A 54 -0.17 20.76 6.74
C LYS A 54 0.17 19.32 7.14
N GLY A 55 0.84 19.13 8.30
CA GLY A 55 1.14 17.80 8.84
C GLY A 55 -0.11 17.03 9.25
N ASP A 56 -1.11 17.72 9.80
CA ASP A 56 -2.42 17.17 10.11
C ASP A 56 -3.14 16.70 8.86
N LEU A 57 -3.23 17.56 7.84
CA LEU A 57 -3.80 17.22 6.54
C LEU A 57 -3.07 16.00 5.92
N TYR A 58 -1.72 15.98 5.98
CA TYR A 58 -0.95 14.88 5.41
C TYR A 58 -1.23 13.57 6.12
N ALA A 59 -1.17 13.53 7.45
CA ALA A 59 -1.47 12.33 8.23
C ALA A 59 -2.87 11.78 7.93
N GLU A 60 -3.86 12.67 7.83
CA GLU A 60 -5.22 12.25 7.49
C GLU A 60 -5.36 11.79 6.03
N SER A 61 -4.69 12.44 5.08
CA SER A 61 -4.70 12.00 3.68
C SER A 61 -4.09 10.61 3.49
N VAL A 62 -3.08 10.26 4.29
CA VAL A 62 -2.45 8.93 4.33
C VAL A 62 -3.44 7.87 4.81
N THR A 63 -4.14 8.11 5.92
CA THR A 63 -5.08 7.15 6.48
C THR A 63 -6.42 7.09 5.74
N HIS A 64 -6.77 8.13 4.99
CA HIS A 64 -8.04 8.21 4.24
C HIS A 64 -8.21 7.07 3.23
N ILE A 65 -7.10 6.55 2.67
CA ILE A 65 -7.11 5.42 1.74
C ILE A 65 -7.76 4.17 2.33
N LEU A 66 -7.64 3.97 3.64
CA LEU A 66 -8.22 2.80 4.31
C LEU A 66 -9.75 2.79 4.21
N ASN A 67 -10.36 3.97 4.30
CA ASN A 67 -11.80 4.12 4.14
C ASN A 67 -12.22 4.02 2.66
N GLU A 68 -11.47 4.63 1.74
CA GLU A 68 -11.76 4.58 0.31
C GLU A 68 -11.65 3.17 -0.27
N LYS A 69 -10.65 2.40 0.16
CA LYS A 69 -10.46 1.00 -0.24
C LYS A 69 -11.32 0.02 0.57
N GLN A 70 -12.16 0.52 1.47
CA GLN A 70 -13.02 -0.30 2.34
C GLN A 70 -12.24 -1.39 3.11
N LEU A 71 -11.01 -1.07 3.51
CA LEU A 71 -10.15 -2.00 4.26
C LEU A 71 -10.55 -2.12 5.72
N LEU A 72 -11.22 -1.10 6.27
CA LEU A 72 -11.77 -1.11 7.62
C LEU A 72 -13.26 -1.40 7.61
N SER A 73 -13.75 -2.08 8.63
CA SER A 73 -15.18 -2.25 8.87
C SER A 73 -15.84 -0.91 9.22
N SER A 74 -17.16 -0.82 9.03
CA SER A 74 -17.93 0.41 9.26
C SER A 74 -17.88 0.89 10.71
N ASP A 75 -17.60 0.01 11.67
CA ASP A 75 -17.35 0.30 13.08
C ASP A 75 -15.93 0.80 13.37
N GLY A 76 -15.06 0.83 12.36
CA GLY A 76 -13.75 1.49 12.40
C GLY A 76 -12.64 0.75 13.15
N VAL A 77 -12.95 -0.38 13.79
CA VAL A 77 -12.01 -1.05 14.72
C VAL A 77 -11.43 -2.33 14.14
N SER A 78 -12.11 -2.96 13.19
CA SER A 78 -11.68 -4.25 12.61
C SER A 78 -11.51 -4.18 11.10
N VAL A 79 -10.62 -5.03 10.58
CA VAL A 79 -10.42 -5.17 9.14
C VAL A 79 -11.68 -5.77 8.51
N ASN A 80 -12.09 -5.21 7.37
CA ASN A 80 -13.26 -5.65 6.63
C ASN A 80 -13.12 -7.13 6.21
N PRO A 81 -14.09 -8.01 6.55
CA PRO A 81 -14.04 -9.43 6.15
C PRO A 81 -13.84 -9.64 4.64
N SER A 82 -14.45 -8.83 3.80
CA SER A 82 -14.27 -8.91 2.33
C SER A 82 -12.83 -8.63 1.89
N ALA A 83 -12.08 -7.81 2.62
CA ALA A 83 -10.65 -7.59 2.34
C ALA A 83 -9.83 -8.83 2.69
N ILE A 84 -10.20 -9.56 3.74
CA ILE A 84 -9.57 -10.82 4.14
C ILE A 84 -9.83 -11.90 3.09
N ASP A 85 -11.08 -12.06 2.67
CA ASP A 85 -11.48 -13.06 1.66
C ASP A 85 -10.80 -12.81 0.30
N ASN A 86 -10.48 -11.56 0.01
CA ASN A 86 -9.85 -11.12 -1.24
C ASN A 86 -8.34 -10.83 -1.12
N ALA A 87 -7.66 -11.34 -0.08
CA ALA A 87 -6.23 -11.03 0.17
C ALA A 87 -5.31 -11.41 -1.01
N ALA A 88 -5.56 -12.51 -1.70
CA ALA A 88 -4.81 -12.88 -2.90
C ALA A 88 -5.04 -11.90 -4.06
N GLN A 89 -6.28 -11.45 -4.24
CA GLN A 89 -6.61 -10.42 -5.23
C GLN A 89 -5.97 -9.09 -4.85
N PHE A 90 -5.94 -8.74 -3.56
CA PHE A 90 -5.24 -7.55 -3.08
C PHE A 90 -3.75 -7.55 -3.48
N ILE A 91 -3.05 -8.70 -3.38
CA ILE A 91 -1.65 -8.80 -3.84
C ILE A 91 -1.54 -8.56 -5.34
N ARG A 92 -2.45 -9.14 -6.15
CA ARG A 92 -2.46 -8.95 -7.61
C ARG A 92 -2.69 -7.51 -7.99
N ASP A 93 -3.70 -6.88 -7.39
CA ASP A 93 -4.03 -5.47 -7.65
C ASP A 93 -2.91 -4.55 -7.22
N TYR A 94 -2.29 -4.83 -6.06
CA TYR A 94 -1.20 -4.01 -5.52
C TYR A 94 0.06 -4.03 -6.39
N LEU A 95 0.37 -5.17 -7.01
CA LEU A 95 1.53 -5.35 -7.89
C LEU A 95 1.17 -5.31 -9.38
N SER A 96 -0.04 -4.88 -9.73
CA SER A 96 -0.52 -4.77 -11.10
C SER A 96 0.17 -3.66 -11.90
N VAL A 97 0.03 -3.71 -13.23
CA VAL A 97 0.49 -2.64 -14.13
C VAL A 97 -0.30 -1.37 -13.89
N GLU A 98 -1.61 -1.50 -13.70
CA GLU A 98 -2.52 -0.38 -13.45
C GLU A 98 -2.10 0.40 -12.21
N HIS A 99 -1.82 -0.29 -11.08
CA HIS A 99 -1.35 0.37 -9.87
C HIS A 99 0.08 0.91 -10.01
N PHE A 100 0.92 0.28 -10.82
CA PHE A 100 2.26 0.77 -11.12
C PHE A 100 2.23 2.12 -11.88
N GLU A 101 1.30 2.28 -12.82
CA GLU A 101 1.15 3.48 -13.64
C GLU A 101 0.37 4.60 -12.94
N ASP A 102 -0.50 4.27 -12.01
CA ASP A 102 -1.32 5.23 -11.28
C ASP A 102 -0.55 5.86 -10.12
N ILE A 103 0.07 7.01 -10.38
CA ILE A 103 0.80 7.77 -9.37
C ILE A 103 -0.17 8.47 -8.42
N ASP A 104 -1.31 8.95 -8.92
CA ASP A 104 -2.24 9.80 -8.19
C ASP A 104 -2.96 9.07 -7.05
N GLU A 105 -3.47 7.88 -7.37
CA GLU A 105 -4.24 7.06 -6.44
C GLU A 105 -3.38 5.96 -5.77
N THR A 106 -2.06 6.06 -5.92
CA THR A 106 -1.13 5.07 -5.34
C THR A 106 -1.22 5.02 -3.82
N CYS A 107 -0.89 3.84 -3.27
CA CYS A 107 -0.79 3.66 -1.83
C CYS A 107 0.32 4.55 -1.25
N PRO A 108 0.08 5.31 -0.17
CA PRO A 108 1.10 6.15 0.46
C PRO A 108 2.36 5.38 0.89
N LEU A 109 2.24 4.08 1.18
CA LEU A 109 3.39 3.22 1.52
C LEU A 109 4.43 3.13 0.39
N ILE A 110 4.01 3.37 -0.87
CA ILE A 110 4.87 3.32 -2.05
C ILE A 110 5.44 4.69 -2.37
N ALA A 111 4.59 5.72 -2.31
CA ALA A 111 4.93 7.02 -2.85
C ALA A 111 6.09 7.70 -2.11
N LEU A 112 6.13 7.58 -0.78
CA LEU A 112 6.92 8.48 0.05
C LEU A 112 7.59 7.84 1.27
N PRO A 113 8.24 6.66 1.17
CA PRO A 113 8.81 6.00 2.35
C PRO A 113 9.81 6.87 3.13
N THR A 114 10.56 7.73 2.43
CA THR A 114 11.58 8.61 3.02
C THR A 114 11.00 9.88 3.64
N ASP A 115 9.86 10.36 3.17
CA ASP A 115 9.19 11.54 3.71
C ASP A 115 8.68 11.28 5.13
N PHE A 116 8.20 10.06 5.42
CA PHE A 116 7.73 9.70 6.76
C PHE A 116 8.84 9.73 7.80
N LEU A 117 10.08 9.36 7.44
CA LEU A 117 11.22 9.38 8.36
C LEU A 117 11.59 10.79 8.82
N ARG A 118 11.32 11.80 8.00
CA ARG A 118 11.66 13.21 8.25
C ARG A 118 10.52 14.02 8.84
N ASN A 119 9.32 13.43 8.88
CA ASN A 119 8.12 14.12 9.31
C ASN A 119 7.83 13.95 10.82
N GLU A 120 6.82 14.70 11.27
CA GLU A 120 6.32 14.70 12.64
C GLU A 120 5.82 13.31 13.06
N GLN A 121 5.78 13.06 14.36
CA GLN A 121 5.31 11.78 14.93
C GLN A 121 3.93 11.37 14.41
N ARG A 122 3.01 12.31 14.26
CA ARG A 122 1.64 12.07 13.79
C ARG A 122 1.61 11.47 12.37
N VAL A 123 2.49 11.97 11.49
CA VAL A 123 2.61 11.46 10.12
C VAL A 123 3.18 10.04 10.11
N ARG A 124 4.19 9.77 10.95
CA ARG A 124 4.74 8.41 11.11
C ARG A 124 3.70 7.43 11.65
N GLN A 125 2.89 7.85 12.62
CA GLN A 125 1.79 7.03 13.14
C GLN A 125 0.73 6.73 12.06
N ALA A 126 0.42 7.68 11.18
CA ALA A 126 -0.48 7.45 10.06
C ALA A 126 0.06 6.38 9.10
N PHE A 127 1.35 6.43 8.78
CA PHE A 127 2.03 5.40 7.98
C PHE A 127 1.99 4.03 8.66
N GLU A 128 2.34 3.96 9.96
CA GLU A 128 2.28 2.74 10.76
C GLU A 128 0.87 2.13 10.75
N THR A 129 -0.17 2.97 10.83
CA THR A 129 -1.56 2.54 10.79
C THR A 129 -1.89 1.86 9.45
N VAL A 130 -1.51 2.47 8.33
CA VAL A 130 -1.78 1.89 7.00
C VAL A 130 -1.02 0.57 6.82
N LEU A 131 0.25 0.52 7.24
CA LEU A 131 1.05 -0.70 7.18
C LEU A 131 0.46 -1.80 8.08
N GLN A 132 0.05 -1.46 9.30
CA GLN A 132 -0.53 -2.42 10.23
C GLN A 132 -1.84 -3.01 9.67
N VAL A 133 -2.72 -2.20 9.09
CA VAL A 133 -3.95 -2.69 8.45
C VAL A 133 -3.63 -3.65 7.30
N MET A 134 -2.64 -3.34 6.47
CA MET A 134 -2.20 -4.23 5.40
C MET A 134 -1.71 -5.58 5.94
N ILE A 135 -0.90 -5.57 7.00
CA ILE A 135 -0.41 -6.78 7.67
C ILE A 135 -1.59 -7.56 8.27
N ASP A 136 -2.54 -6.90 8.92
CA ASP A 136 -3.68 -7.53 9.56
C ASP A 136 -4.61 -8.22 8.55
N VAL A 137 -4.80 -7.65 7.35
CA VAL A 137 -5.51 -8.29 6.23
C VAL A 137 -4.85 -9.64 5.90
N PHE A 138 -3.53 -9.64 5.70
CA PHE A 138 -2.82 -10.87 5.36
C PHE A 138 -2.77 -11.87 6.52
N GLU A 139 -2.52 -11.42 7.76
CA GLU A 139 -2.47 -12.30 8.93
C GLU A 139 -3.80 -12.99 9.17
N GLN A 140 -4.91 -12.28 9.02
CA GLN A 140 -6.25 -12.85 9.20
C GLN A 140 -6.58 -13.84 8.09
N ALA A 141 -6.26 -13.51 6.84
CA ALA A 141 -6.46 -14.41 5.69
C ALA A 141 -5.59 -15.68 5.76
N LEU A 142 -4.46 -15.63 6.46
CA LEU A 142 -3.58 -16.76 6.74
C LEU A 142 -4.00 -17.58 7.98
N HIS A 143 -5.21 -17.33 8.53
CA HIS A 143 -5.80 -18.03 9.67
C HIS A 143 -5.04 -17.87 10.99
N ARG A 144 -4.40 -16.72 11.20
CA ARG A 144 -3.70 -16.31 12.43
C ARG A 144 -2.70 -17.34 13.00
N GLY A 145 -1.80 -16.88 13.83
CA GLY A 145 -0.78 -17.69 14.50
C GLY A 145 0.64 -17.18 14.20
N PRO A 146 1.65 -17.63 14.95
CA PRO A 146 3.02 -17.09 14.82
C PRO A 146 3.60 -17.18 13.40
N ALA A 147 3.35 -18.28 12.71
CA ALA A 147 3.78 -18.45 11.32
C ALA A 147 2.99 -17.58 10.33
N ALA A 148 1.71 -17.32 10.60
CA ALA A 148 0.88 -16.45 9.78
C ALA A 148 1.36 -15.01 9.86
N ARG A 149 1.65 -14.48 11.06
CA ARG A 149 2.14 -13.13 11.25
C ARG A 149 3.47 -12.89 10.51
N ASN A 150 4.44 -13.81 10.63
CA ASN A 150 5.70 -13.69 9.89
C ASN A 150 5.51 -13.69 8.38
N ARG A 151 4.62 -14.54 7.86
CA ARG A 151 4.27 -14.54 6.43
C ARG A 151 3.56 -13.24 6.02
N ALA A 152 2.65 -12.73 6.84
CA ALA A 152 1.97 -11.46 6.58
C ALA A 152 2.96 -10.28 6.47
N HIS A 153 3.95 -10.19 7.38
CA HIS A 153 5.02 -9.21 7.29
C HIS A 153 5.82 -9.35 5.99
N ALA A 154 6.20 -10.59 5.62
CA ALA A 154 6.94 -10.84 4.39
C ALA A 154 6.13 -10.45 3.14
N ILE A 155 4.83 -10.80 3.09
CA ILE A 155 3.93 -10.43 1.99
C ILE A 155 3.83 -8.91 1.87
N ALA A 156 3.58 -8.21 2.98
CA ALA A 156 3.49 -6.75 2.99
C ALA A 156 4.81 -6.09 2.51
N ALA A 157 5.95 -6.58 3.01
CA ALA A 157 7.28 -6.09 2.59
C ALA A 157 7.55 -6.35 1.11
N LEU A 158 7.16 -7.52 0.57
CA LEU A 158 7.26 -7.84 -0.85
C LEU A 158 6.38 -6.90 -1.68
N CYS A 159 5.12 -6.70 -1.31
CA CYS A 159 4.22 -5.82 -2.03
C CYS A 159 4.78 -4.39 -2.10
N VAL A 160 5.11 -3.80 -0.96
CA VAL A 160 5.61 -2.42 -0.90
C VAL A 160 6.99 -2.33 -1.56
N GLY A 161 7.94 -3.19 -1.18
CA GLY A 161 9.31 -3.15 -1.70
C GLY A 161 9.37 -3.43 -3.21
N GLY A 162 8.62 -4.42 -3.70
CA GLY A 162 8.54 -4.74 -5.12
C GLY A 162 8.03 -3.56 -5.95
N MET A 163 6.99 -2.88 -5.49
CA MET A 163 6.45 -1.72 -6.19
C MET A 163 7.37 -0.50 -6.11
N VAL A 164 7.97 -0.22 -4.95
CA VAL A 164 8.94 0.89 -4.78
C VAL A 164 10.13 0.69 -5.69
N LEU A 165 10.72 -0.51 -5.70
CA LEU A 165 11.87 -0.82 -6.55
C LEU A 165 11.51 -0.73 -8.04
N ALA A 166 10.38 -1.31 -8.45
CA ALA A 166 9.93 -1.25 -9.83
C ALA A 166 9.75 0.19 -10.33
N ARG A 167 9.18 1.08 -9.52
CA ARG A 167 9.01 2.50 -9.85
C ARG A 167 10.31 3.30 -9.87
N SER A 168 11.37 2.78 -9.26
CA SER A 168 12.68 3.43 -9.23
C SER A 168 13.57 3.06 -10.42
N ILE A 169 13.09 2.21 -11.34
CA ILE A 169 13.83 1.67 -12.48
C ILE A 169 13.28 2.29 -13.77
N GLU A 170 14.19 2.78 -14.66
CA GLU A 170 13.81 3.28 -15.99
C GLU A 170 13.52 2.14 -16.98
N ASP A 171 14.25 1.02 -16.86
CA ASP A 171 14.02 -0.17 -17.70
C ASP A 171 12.67 -0.82 -17.35
N ARG A 172 11.70 -0.64 -18.25
CA ARG A 172 10.35 -1.16 -18.11
C ARG A 172 10.31 -2.68 -18.02
N THR A 173 11.17 -3.37 -18.77
CA THR A 173 11.22 -4.83 -18.78
C THR A 173 11.66 -5.34 -17.41
N LEU A 174 12.74 -4.79 -16.85
CA LEU A 174 13.20 -5.11 -15.51
C LEU A 174 12.18 -4.78 -14.42
N ALA A 175 11.49 -3.64 -14.55
CA ALA A 175 10.42 -3.26 -13.62
C ALA A 175 9.25 -4.26 -13.64
N ASP A 176 8.86 -4.73 -14.82
CA ASP A 176 7.78 -5.71 -14.99
C ASP A 176 8.20 -7.10 -14.48
N GLU A 177 9.42 -7.54 -14.75
CA GLU A 177 9.99 -8.78 -14.22
C GLU A 177 10.03 -8.77 -12.70
N LEU A 178 10.47 -7.67 -12.09
CA LEU A 178 10.54 -7.51 -10.64
C LEU A 178 9.16 -7.58 -9.98
N ARG A 179 8.17 -6.87 -10.54
CA ARG A 179 6.78 -6.93 -10.05
C ARG A 179 6.20 -8.33 -10.15
N ALA A 180 6.39 -9.00 -11.30
CA ALA A 180 5.90 -10.35 -11.52
C ALA A 180 6.55 -11.36 -10.57
N ALA A 181 7.87 -11.32 -10.40
CA ALA A 181 8.59 -12.18 -9.46
C ALA A 181 8.12 -11.97 -8.02
N THR A 182 7.99 -10.71 -7.61
CA THR A 182 7.52 -10.34 -6.27
C THR A 182 6.08 -10.81 -6.01
N MET A 183 5.19 -10.62 -7.00
CA MET A 183 3.80 -11.10 -6.95
C MET A 183 3.73 -12.62 -6.76
N ASN A 184 4.49 -13.36 -7.57
CA ASN A 184 4.51 -14.83 -7.51
C ASN A 184 4.97 -15.32 -6.13
N VAL A 185 6.02 -14.73 -5.56
CA VAL A 185 6.52 -15.09 -4.22
C VAL A 185 5.49 -14.72 -3.16
N ALA A 186 4.93 -13.52 -3.19
CA ALA A 186 3.90 -13.09 -2.23
C ALA A 186 2.68 -14.01 -2.23
N LEU A 187 2.19 -14.40 -3.43
CA LEU A 187 1.09 -15.35 -3.57
C LEU A 187 1.47 -16.74 -3.02
N SER A 188 2.68 -17.23 -3.28
CA SER A 188 3.13 -18.54 -2.78
C SER A 188 3.21 -18.61 -1.25
N LEU A 189 3.58 -17.51 -0.60
CA LEU A 189 3.60 -17.42 0.87
C LEU A 189 2.20 -17.52 1.47
N GLY A 190 1.18 -17.06 0.77
CA GLY A 190 -0.21 -17.12 1.21
C GLY A 190 -0.84 -18.49 1.08
N GLN A 191 -0.36 -19.32 0.14
CA GLN A 191 -1.01 -20.59 -0.21
C GLN A 191 -2.49 -20.42 -0.61
N TRP A 192 -2.85 -19.26 -1.18
CA TRP A 192 -4.22 -18.87 -1.52
C TRP A 192 -4.87 -19.76 -2.59
N GLU A 193 -4.04 -20.32 -3.46
CA GLU A 193 -4.47 -21.27 -4.47
C GLU A 193 -3.98 -22.65 -4.04
N ARG A 194 -4.87 -23.43 -3.42
CA ARG A 194 -4.71 -24.89 -3.54
C ARG A 194 -5.08 -25.22 -4.99
N PRO A 195 -4.13 -25.64 -5.83
CA PRO A 195 -4.54 -26.29 -7.07
C PRO A 195 -5.40 -27.47 -6.64
N THR A 196 -6.61 -27.54 -7.16
CA THR A 196 -7.38 -28.78 -7.19
C THR A 196 -6.60 -29.72 -8.10
N PHE A 197 -5.54 -30.34 -7.57
CA PHE A 197 -4.87 -31.43 -8.24
C PHE A 197 -5.85 -32.59 -8.25
N SER A 198 -6.51 -32.74 -9.39
CA SER A 198 -6.97 -34.06 -9.82
C SER A 198 -5.76 -35.00 -9.71
N GLN A 199 -5.87 -36.01 -8.85
CA GLN A 199 -4.87 -37.07 -8.71
C GLN A 199 -4.72 -37.79 -10.05
N SER A 200 -3.72 -37.40 -10.87
CA SER A 200 -3.17 -38.22 -11.94
C SER A 200 -1.98 -37.51 -12.57
N ALA A 201 -0.79 -37.56 -11.95
CA ALA A 201 0.51 -37.57 -12.59
C ALA A 201 1.60 -37.78 -11.52
N GLU A 202 2.34 -38.85 -11.68
CA GLU A 202 3.52 -39.20 -10.86
C GLU A 202 4.62 -38.13 -10.93
N PRO A 203 5.46 -37.97 -9.89
CA PRO A 203 6.49 -36.95 -9.88
C PRO A 203 7.70 -37.37 -10.72
N ALA A 204 8.00 -36.60 -11.75
CA ALA A 204 9.31 -36.65 -12.39
C ALA A 204 10.35 -36.03 -11.44
N SER A 205 11.19 -36.89 -10.87
CA SER A 205 12.39 -36.53 -10.11
C SER A 205 13.37 -35.75 -11.00
N THR A 206 13.59 -34.49 -10.71
CA THR A 206 14.82 -33.79 -11.09
C THR A 206 15.38 -33.08 -9.89
N ALA A 207 16.41 -33.73 -9.31
CA ALA A 207 17.25 -33.17 -8.28
C ALA A 207 18.03 -31.97 -8.86
N PHE A 208 17.80 -30.79 -8.35
CA PHE A 208 18.69 -29.66 -8.54
C PHE A 208 19.80 -29.75 -7.46
N GLY A 209 21.03 -29.89 -7.92
CA GLY A 209 22.21 -30.10 -7.07
C GLY A 209 22.56 -28.87 -6.24
N ARG A 210 22.90 -29.11 -5.00
CA ARG A 210 23.28 -28.14 -3.96
C ARG A 210 24.66 -27.49 -4.18
N GLU A 211 25.34 -27.75 -5.28
CA GLU A 211 26.76 -27.39 -5.43
C GLU A 211 27.04 -26.07 -6.15
N GLU A 212 26.10 -25.48 -6.88
CA GLU A 212 26.39 -24.28 -7.67
C GLU A 212 26.20 -22.93 -6.93
N TYR A 213 25.69 -22.91 -5.71
CA TYR A 213 25.48 -21.66 -4.96
C TYR A 213 26.68 -21.18 -4.12
N CYS A 214 27.70 -22.03 -3.95
CA CYS A 214 28.89 -21.66 -3.16
C CYS A 214 29.97 -20.90 -3.95
N ASP A 215 29.99 -21.01 -5.28
CA ASP A 215 31.10 -20.43 -6.08
C ASP A 215 30.90 -18.92 -6.43
N LEU A 216 29.70 -18.35 -6.21
CA LEU A 216 29.44 -16.93 -6.47
C LEU A 216 29.87 -15.99 -5.33
N LEU A 217 30.25 -16.50 -4.17
CA LEU A 217 30.67 -15.69 -3.00
C LEU A 217 32.19 -15.69 -2.77
N GLN A 218 33.00 -16.25 -3.67
CA GLN A 218 34.45 -16.32 -3.52
C GLN A 218 35.22 -15.80 -4.74
N ALA A 219 34.79 -14.74 -5.36
CA ALA A 219 35.66 -14.01 -6.29
C ALA A 219 36.24 -12.77 -5.61
N PRO A 220 37.55 -12.52 -5.82
CA PRO A 220 38.33 -11.49 -5.08
C PRO A 220 37.94 -10.07 -5.44
#